data_18ddcb34e47a06123a2b19a08841982e
#
_entry.id   18ddcb34e47a06123a2b19a08841982e
#
_cell.length_a   1.000
_cell.length_b   1.000
_cell.length_c   1.000
_cell.angle_alpha   90.00
_cell.angle_beta   90.00
_cell.angle_gamma   90.00
#
_symmetry.space_group_name_H-M   'P 1'
#
loop_
_entity.id
_entity.type
_entity.pdbx_description
1 polymer ?
#
loop_
_entity_poly.entity_id
_entity_poly.type
_entity_poly.pdbx_seq_one_letter_code
_entity_poly.pdbx_strand_id
1 'polypeptide(L)'
;MITVVVGHRGTGKTEMMKRLQIYLRDESAEIIDLDESIEEKIGKTIPELFLEHGEAYFRELERQLFLETLQKPHTQMFLVLGAGFDLSVIPENVRVLWVRRTTDLDGRIFLNRPRLNPELSPLEEFHKRAVVREARYRERADEVYLMPEGLFENRHHAMAVEKALLTHSLYDIGGAVTIPSEVFATEKRWELFKARFVNRGVGLFELRDDLLTFEQIQRVVQEMASERLLYSFRKAPENAEALMQEPLIAVLNRVAWIDWPVELGSPEDLLRVISSDKLILSLHDDSRKEMWQQFSHQAAQLKYAPMVDTFSELKTGHEWQQGEPSRRSFLPRSPDGRWEWYRRLQKGHQLINFWREGDGTAGDQPSLWAWMMTPTGVNGFAAVLGDPVRHSYTPLEHSDFFHKMNLPVFAVAISREEWDQAFPVVQGMGLRYAAVTSPHKENAAKVCKHETLKAVNTLFWNEKTRSWQGTSTDDQGFMELIEGVGMIAPLQKEISVWGGGGVLEMIEKALPHASFISSRTGKPRAGSEDAETLLPKIVIWAAPRGPETQMPPAHWNPAMVFDLNYKEDSMGREYAQRCGANYQSGLVMFTAQAQGQRMFWRKSEENA
;
A
#
# COMPACT_ATOMS: atom_id res chain seq x y z
N MET A 1 -23.03 12.85 14.93
CA MET A 1 -22.79 11.49 14.34
C MET A 1 -21.62 10.86 15.08
N ILE A 2 -21.75 9.60 15.53
CA ILE A 2 -20.67 8.88 16.22
C ILE A 2 -20.06 7.86 15.25
N THR A 3 -18.73 7.87 15.14
CA THR A 3 -17.96 6.84 14.43
C THR A 3 -16.98 6.21 15.41
N VAL A 4 -17.15 4.92 15.66
CA VAL A 4 -16.22 4.12 16.46
C VAL A 4 -15.13 3.56 15.56
N VAL A 5 -13.87 3.69 15.98
CA VAL A 5 -12.69 3.26 15.21
C VAL A 5 -12.07 2.04 15.87
N VAL A 6 -12.10 0.92 15.17
CA VAL A 6 -11.58 -0.38 15.65
C VAL A 6 -10.45 -0.90 14.76
N GLY A 7 -9.72 -1.89 15.24
CA GLY A 7 -8.63 -2.54 14.49
C GLY A 7 -7.58 -3.11 15.40
N HIS A 8 -6.66 -3.87 14.83
CA HIS A 8 -5.58 -4.50 15.58
C HIS A 8 -4.69 -3.48 16.31
N ARG A 9 -3.96 -3.97 17.30
CA ARG A 9 -2.93 -3.17 17.97
C ARG A 9 -1.88 -2.72 16.94
N GLY A 10 -1.45 -1.47 17.05
CA GLY A 10 -0.42 -0.90 16.17
C GLY A 10 -0.86 -0.59 14.74
N THR A 11 -2.16 -0.66 14.42
CA THR A 11 -2.66 -0.19 13.12
C THR A 11 -2.58 1.33 12.96
N GLY A 12 -2.29 2.08 14.04
CA GLY A 12 -2.18 3.54 14.03
C GLY A 12 -3.50 4.29 14.14
N LYS A 13 -4.54 3.66 14.67
CA LYS A 13 -5.87 4.27 14.87
C LYS A 13 -5.82 5.63 15.56
N THR A 14 -5.19 5.68 16.72
CA THR A 14 -5.07 6.90 17.54
C THR A 14 -4.33 8.00 16.79
N GLU A 15 -3.18 7.68 16.22
CA GLU A 15 -2.37 8.64 15.45
C GLU A 15 -3.13 9.17 14.23
N MET A 16 -3.82 8.30 13.50
CA MET A 16 -4.67 8.67 12.39
C MET A 16 -5.76 9.66 12.81
N MET A 17 -6.42 9.41 13.95
CA MET A 17 -7.49 10.27 14.43
C MET A 17 -6.98 11.61 14.97
N LYS A 18 -5.87 11.63 15.73
CA LYS A 18 -5.24 12.87 16.20
C LYS A 18 -4.88 13.80 15.06
N ARG A 19 -4.48 13.24 13.93
CA ARG A 19 -4.15 14.03 12.74
C ARG A 19 -5.38 14.46 11.96
N LEU A 20 -6.42 13.64 11.90
CA LEU A 20 -7.71 14.02 11.35
C LEU A 20 -8.25 15.29 12.02
N GLN A 21 -8.05 15.44 13.34
CA GLN A 21 -8.48 16.61 14.10
C GLN A 21 -7.89 17.94 13.58
N ILE A 22 -6.63 17.92 13.10
CA ILE A 22 -5.97 19.11 12.55
C ILE A 22 -6.68 19.61 11.28
N TYR A 23 -7.33 18.72 10.52
CA TYR A 23 -7.97 19.04 9.26
C TYR A 23 -9.48 19.26 9.36
N LEU A 24 -10.11 18.72 10.40
CA LEU A 24 -11.56 18.85 10.56
C LEU A 24 -12.02 20.28 10.79
N ARG A 25 -11.13 21.26 10.94
CA ARG A 25 -11.40 22.71 11.09
C ARG A 25 -12.76 23.05 11.75
N ASP A 26 -13.50 22.03 12.13
CA ASP A 26 -14.79 22.09 12.78
C ASP A 26 -14.53 21.88 14.27
N GLU A 27 -14.57 22.97 15.02
CA GLU A 27 -14.41 22.97 16.46
C GLU A 27 -15.43 22.09 17.18
N SER A 28 -16.46 21.64 16.46
CA SER A 28 -17.52 20.76 16.99
C SER A 28 -17.20 19.25 16.86
N ALA A 29 -16.14 18.87 16.12
CA ALA A 29 -15.73 17.49 15.99
C ALA A 29 -14.82 17.06 17.14
N GLU A 30 -15.22 16.02 17.87
CA GLU A 30 -14.49 15.50 19.03
C GLU A 30 -13.81 14.16 18.68
N ILE A 31 -12.54 14.02 19.04
CA ILE A 31 -11.78 12.77 18.91
C ILE A 31 -11.38 12.31 20.30
N ILE A 32 -11.83 11.11 20.65
CA ILE A 32 -11.59 10.51 21.96
C ILE A 32 -10.90 9.16 21.76
N ASP A 33 -9.74 8.97 22.41
CA ASP A 33 -9.15 7.66 22.59
C ASP A 33 -9.60 7.10 23.94
N LEU A 34 -10.30 5.96 23.93
CA LEU A 34 -10.86 5.39 25.14
C LEU A 34 -9.78 4.91 26.09
N ASP A 35 -8.66 4.38 25.58
CA ASP A 35 -7.52 3.94 26.38
C ASP A 35 -6.92 5.15 27.14
N GLU A 36 -6.67 6.27 26.45
CA GLU A 36 -6.18 7.53 27.06
C GLU A 36 -7.18 8.07 28.10
N SER A 37 -8.48 8.06 27.79
CA SER A 37 -9.52 8.53 28.70
C SER A 37 -9.63 7.69 29.99
N ILE A 38 -9.35 6.40 29.90
CA ILE A 38 -9.28 5.52 31.09
C ILE A 38 -8.09 5.90 31.96
N GLU A 39 -6.91 6.06 31.36
CA GLU A 39 -5.69 6.42 32.08
C GLU A 39 -5.83 7.79 32.77
N GLU A 40 -6.41 8.77 32.10
CA GLU A 40 -6.70 10.09 32.69
C GLU A 40 -7.70 10.02 33.84
N LYS A 41 -8.81 9.27 33.68
CA LYS A 41 -9.85 9.15 34.70
C LYS A 41 -9.37 8.44 35.98
N ILE A 42 -8.53 7.44 35.82
CA ILE A 42 -8.08 6.59 36.95
C ILE A 42 -6.72 7.06 37.50
N GLY A 43 -5.94 7.81 36.75
CA GLY A 43 -4.58 8.26 37.14
C GLY A 43 -3.55 7.14 37.16
N LYS A 44 -3.79 6.03 36.44
CA LYS A 44 -2.90 4.87 36.28
C LYS A 44 -2.83 4.45 34.84
N THR A 45 -1.69 3.91 34.45
CA THR A 45 -1.51 3.33 33.11
C THR A 45 -2.29 2.02 32.95
N ILE A 46 -2.68 1.67 31.71
CA ILE A 46 -3.36 0.40 31.43
C ILE A 46 -2.54 -0.82 31.93
N PRO A 47 -1.19 -0.88 31.74
CA PRO A 47 -0.39 -1.95 32.32
C PRO A 47 -0.51 -2.08 33.82
N GLU A 48 -0.55 -0.97 34.59
CA GLU A 48 -0.73 -0.97 36.01
C GLU A 48 -2.11 -1.49 36.41
N LEU A 49 -3.17 -1.08 35.72
CA LEU A 49 -4.53 -1.57 35.93
C LEU A 49 -4.65 -3.08 35.70
N PHE A 50 -4.01 -3.60 34.65
CA PHE A 50 -3.97 -5.05 34.38
C PHE A 50 -3.22 -5.81 35.47
N LEU A 51 -2.11 -5.26 35.97
CA LEU A 51 -1.30 -5.89 36.99
C LEU A 51 -2.04 -5.93 38.36
N GLU A 52 -2.73 -4.85 38.70
CA GLU A 52 -3.40 -4.72 40.02
C GLU A 52 -4.75 -5.42 40.04
N HIS A 53 -5.54 -5.34 38.97
CA HIS A 53 -6.94 -5.74 38.99
C HIS A 53 -7.32 -6.81 37.95
N GLY A 54 -6.40 -7.11 37.00
CA GLY A 54 -6.62 -8.09 35.94
C GLY A 54 -7.46 -7.60 34.76
N GLU A 55 -7.57 -8.45 33.73
CA GLU A 55 -8.24 -8.11 32.47
C GLU A 55 -9.76 -7.86 32.66
N ALA A 56 -10.43 -8.65 33.46
CA ALA A 56 -11.89 -8.54 33.65
C ALA A 56 -12.32 -7.18 34.22
N TYR A 57 -11.58 -6.66 35.19
CA TYR A 57 -11.81 -5.33 35.73
C TYR A 57 -11.61 -4.24 34.68
N PHE A 58 -10.52 -4.32 33.93
CA PHE A 58 -10.24 -3.37 32.86
C PHE A 58 -11.36 -3.38 31.78
N ARG A 59 -11.84 -4.55 31.38
CA ARG A 59 -12.92 -4.67 30.39
C ARG A 59 -14.25 -4.07 30.87
N GLU A 60 -14.58 -4.22 32.14
CA GLU A 60 -15.77 -3.59 32.67
C GLU A 60 -15.62 -2.06 32.76
N LEU A 61 -14.46 -1.57 33.15
CA LEU A 61 -14.16 -0.13 33.16
C LEU A 61 -14.21 0.47 31.74
N GLU A 62 -13.62 -0.22 30.77
CA GLU A 62 -13.63 0.13 29.35
C GLU A 62 -15.08 0.22 28.81
N ARG A 63 -15.92 -0.77 29.17
CA ARG A 63 -17.34 -0.81 28.82
C ARG A 63 -18.12 0.34 29.41
N GLN A 64 -17.94 0.61 30.68
CA GLN A 64 -18.63 1.69 31.38
C GLN A 64 -18.29 3.05 30.80
N LEU A 65 -17.01 3.34 30.64
CA LEU A 65 -16.57 4.62 30.09
C LEU A 65 -17.02 4.81 28.62
N PHE A 66 -17.05 3.73 27.85
CA PHE A 66 -17.60 3.75 26.50
C PHE A 66 -19.07 4.20 26.49
N LEU A 67 -19.90 3.57 27.31
CA LEU A 67 -21.33 3.91 27.39
C LEU A 67 -21.56 5.33 27.92
N GLU A 68 -20.78 5.77 28.91
CA GLU A 68 -20.82 7.16 29.42
C GLU A 68 -20.46 8.15 28.29
N THR A 69 -19.45 7.82 27.48
CA THR A 69 -18.99 8.67 26.38
C THR A 69 -20.04 8.81 25.27
N LEU A 70 -20.77 7.73 24.97
CA LEU A 70 -21.85 7.78 23.98
C LEU A 70 -23.02 8.70 24.39
N GLN A 71 -23.21 8.97 25.66
CA GLN A 71 -24.29 9.82 26.18
C GLN A 71 -23.95 11.31 26.14
N LYS A 72 -22.70 11.68 25.92
CA LYS A 72 -22.30 13.09 25.83
C LYS A 72 -22.92 13.77 24.60
N PRO A 73 -23.36 15.02 24.71
CA PRO A 73 -23.81 15.77 23.53
C PRO A 73 -22.63 16.02 22.59
N HIS A 74 -22.81 15.71 21.31
CA HIS A 74 -21.78 15.91 20.29
C HIS A 74 -22.43 16.13 18.93
N THR A 75 -21.80 16.93 18.08
CA THR A 75 -22.19 17.10 16.67
C THR A 75 -21.57 15.98 15.82
N GLN A 76 -20.27 15.78 15.96
CA GLN A 76 -19.51 14.67 15.37
C GLN A 76 -18.48 14.14 16.38
N MET A 77 -18.42 12.83 16.54
CA MET A 77 -17.47 12.20 17.45
C MET A 77 -16.80 11.00 16.78
N PHE A 78 -15.47 10.92 16.94
CA PHE A 78 -14.68 9.74 16.59
C PHE A 78 -14.15 9.13 17.88
N LEU A 79 -14.54 7.90 18.17
CA LEU A 79 -14.16 7.18 19.39
C LEU A 79 -13.24 6.00 19.03
N VAL A 80 -11.97 6.11 19.38
CA VAL A 80 -10.97 5.06 19.16
C VAL A 80 -11.04 4.03 20.28
N LEU A 81 -11.17 2.76 19.92
CA LEU A 81 -11.24 1.66 20.88
C LEU A 81 -9.97 0.80 20.89
N GLY A 82 -9.66 0.27 22.04
CA GLY A 82 -8.64 -0.75 22.23
C GLY A 82 -8.90 -2.00 21.37
N ALA A 83 -7.83 -2.66 20.91
CA ALA A 83 -7.96 -3.81 20.01
C ALA A 83 -8.69 -5.03 20.59
N GLY A 84 -8.89 -5.06 21.89
CA GLY A 84 -9.60 -6.12 22.60
C GLY A 84 -11.00 -5.76 23.08
N PHE A 85 -11.53 -4.59 22.68
CA PHE A 85 -12.87 -4.15 23.06
C PHE A 85 -13.94 -5.14 22.59
N ASP A 86 -14.98 -5.31 23.41
CA ASP A 86 -16.11 -6.15 23.06
C ASP A 86 -17.05 -5.40 22.10
N LEU A 87 -17.02 -5.74 20.83
CA LEU A 87 -17.81 -5.06 19.80
C LEU A 87 -19.33 -5.29 19.95
N SER A 88 -19.76 -6.30 20.69
CA SER A 88 -21.18 -6.56 20.94
C SER A 88 -21.86 -5.46 21.78
N VAL A 89 -21.06 -4.68 22.49
CA VAL A 89 -21.54 -3.54 23.29
C VAL A 89 -21.88 -2.32 22.45
N ILE A 90 -21.38 -2.25 21.21
CA ILE A 90 -21.57 -1.09 20.34
C ILE A 90 -23.01 -1.10 19.79
N PRO A 91 -23.82 -0.05 20.04
CA PRO A 91 -25.17 0.01 19.52
C PRO A 91 -25.22 -0.06 17.99
N GLU A 92 -26.29 -0.65 17.42
CA GLU A 92 -26.43 -0.84 15.98
C GLU A 92 -26.44 0.47 15.18
N ASN A 93 -26.94 1.56 15.77
CA ASN A 93 -26.99 2.88 15.17
C ASN A 93 -25.66 3.63 15.19
N VAL A 94 -24.62 3.07 15.82
CA VAL A 94 -23.27 3.64 15.86
C VAL A 94 -22.46 3.06 14.71
N ARG A 95 -21.87 3.94 13.89
CA ARG A 95 -21.01 3.56 12.78
C ARG A 95 -19.68 3.00 13.28
N VAL A 96 -19.24 1.89 12.72
CA VAL A 96 -17.97 1.24 13.06
C VAL A 96 -17.03 1.26 11.85
N LEU A 97 -15.90 1.95 12.00
CA LEU A 97 -14.81 2.00 11.03
C LEU A 97 -13.71 1.03 11.47
N TRP A 98 -13.48 -0.01 10.68
CA TRP A 98 -12.35 -0.91 10.90
C TRP A 98 -11.11 -0.43 10.14
N VAL A 99 -10.10 -0.04 10.90
CA VAL A 99 -8.79 0.30 10.35
C VAL A 99 -7.95 -0.97 10.24
N ARG A 100 -7.57 -1.34 9.04
CA ARG A 100 -6.82 -2.54 8.70
C ARG A 100 -5.55 -2.17 7.93
N ARG A 101 -4.49 -2.95 8.08
CA ARG A 101 -3.31 -2.94 7.21
C ARG A 101 -3.22 -4.25 6.44
N THR A 102 -2.65 -4.22 5.25
CA THR A 102 -2.35 -5.43 4.46
C THR A 102 -1.40 -6.36 5.21
N THR A 103 -0.46 -5.80 5.98
CA THR A 103 0.51 -6.51 6.80
C THR A 103 -0.04 -7.02 8.14
N ASP A 104 -1.31 -6.83 8.46
CA ASP A 104 -1.90 -7.35 9.72
C ASP A 104 -1.87 -8.89 9.77
N LEU A 105 -1.93 -9.57 8.63
CA LEU A 105 -1.84 -11.03 8.54
C LEU A 105 -0.42 -11.57 8.78
N ASP A 106 0.60 -10.76 8.49
CA ASP A 106 2.00 -11.15 8.70
C ASP A 106 2.44 -11.06 10.17
N GLY A 107 1.61 -10.40 10.99
CA GLY A 107 1.84 -10.19 12.40
C GLY A 107 2.81 -9.05 12.71
N ARG A 108 2.77 -8.59 13.98
CA ARG A 108 3.64 -7.53 14.49
C ARG A 108 4.07 -7.81 15.91
N ILE A 109 5.32 -7.46 16.20
CA ILE A 109 5.90 -7.57 17.53
C ILE A 109 5.86 -6.20 18.20
N PHE A 110 5.22 -6.11 19.36
CA PHE A 110 5.17 -4.91 20.19
C PHE A 110 5.87 -5.17 21.51
N LEU A 111 6.95 -4.47 21.76
CA LEU A 111 7.83 -4.71 22.90
C LEU A 111 7.37 -4.03 24.19
N ASN A 112 6.78 -2.84 24.08
CA ASN A 112 6.42 -2.01 25.23
C ASN A 112 4.94 -2.12 25.59
N ARG A 113 4.33 -3.30 25.39
CA ARG A 113 2.91 -3.52 25.68
C ARG A 113 2.70 -4.75 26.55
N PRO A 114 1.72 -4.72 27.47
CA PRO A 114 1.42 -5.87 28.32
C PRO A 114 1.13 -7.12 27.49
N ARG A 115 1.79 -8.22 27.85
CA ARG A 115 1.57 -9.53 27.26
C ARG A 115 0.41 -10.21 28.00
N LEU A 116 -0.61 -10.61 27.25
CA LEU A 116 -1.78 -11.30 27.82
C LEU A 116 -1.59 -12.83 27.81
N ASN A 117 -0.69 -13.33 26.94
CA ASN A 117 -0.25 -14.73 26.90
C ASN A 117 1.28 -14.77 26.89
N PRO A 118 1.92 -14.49 28.05
CA PRO A 118 3.39 -14.41 28.12
C PRO A 118 4.10 -15.73 27.84
N GLU A 119 3.38 -16.86 27.89
CA GLU A 119 3.86 -18.20 27.58
C GLU A 119 4.06 -18.42 26.07
N LEU A 120 3.42 -17.64 25.22
CA LEU A 120 3.59 -17.69 23.77
C LEU A 120 4.70 -16.73 23.35
N SER A 121 5.30 -16.93 22.17
CA SER A 121 6.12 -15.88 21.57
C SER A 121 5.23 -14.67 21.20
N PRO A 122 5.79 -13.44 21.11
CA PRO A 122 5.01 -12.25 20.76
C PRO A 122 4.24 -12.39 19.43
N LEU A 123 4.83 -13.07 18.47
CA LEU A 123 4.23 -13.28 17.15
C LEU A 123 3.10 -14.32 17.20
N GLU A 124 3.30 -15.43 17.91
CA GLU A 124 2.26 -16.44 18.11
C GLU A 124 1.05 -15.87 18.86
N GLU A 125 1.30 -15.06 19.91
CA GLU A 125 0.24 -14.34 20.63
C GLU A 125 -0.54 -13.42 19.69
N PHE A 126 0.15 -12.69 18.80
CA PHE A 126 -0.50 -11.83 17.81
C PHE A 126 -1.37 -12.66 16.87
N HIS A 127 -0.85 -13.70 16.24
CA HIS A 127 -1.58 -14.53 15.28
C HIS A 127 -2.80 -15.20 15.90
N LYS A 128 -2.66 -15.77 17.08
CA LYS A 128 -3.78 -16.39 17.81
C LYS A 128 -4.94 -15.42 18.03
N ARG A 129 -4.63 -14.16 18.30
CA ARG A 129 -5.64 -13.12 18.52
C ARG A 129 -6.16 -12.48 17.25
N ALA A 130 -5.29 -12.32 16.24
CA ALA A 130 -5.65 -11.70 14.98
C ALA A 130 -6.82 -12.43 14.32
N VAL A 131 -6.75 -13.76 14.23
CA VAL A 131 -7.81 -14.58 13.63
C VAL A 131 -9.17 -14.35 14.29
N VAL A 132 -9.23 -14.39 15.63
CA VAL A 132 -10.49 -14.19 16.38
C VAL A 132 -11.01 -12.77 16.24
N ARG A 133 -10.12 -11.78 16.30
CA ARG A 133 -10.50 -10.35 16.24
C ARG A 133 -10.93 -9.95 14.82
N GLU A 134 -10.25 -10.42 13.79
CA GLU A 134 -10.64 -10.14 12.40
C GLU A 134 -12.04 -10.64 12.08
N ALA A 135 -12.40 -11.83 12.53
CA ALA A 135 -13.77 -12.34 12.38
C ALA A 135 -14.80 -11.38 12.99
N ARG A 136 -14.55 -10.90 14.22
CA ARG A 136 -15.44 -9.94 14.92
C ARG A 136 -15.48 -8.58 14.23
N TYR A 137 -14.31 -8.06 13.77
CA TYR A 137 -14.27 -6.80 13.04
C TYR A 137 -15.05 -6.91 11.74
N ARG A 138 -14.87 -8.00 10.99
CA ARG A 138 -15.56 -8.24 9.71
C ARG A 138 -17.08 -8.31 9.89
N GLU A 139 -17.54 -8.95 10.95
CA GLU A 139 -18.96 -9.07 11.29
C GLU A 139 -19.58 -7.71 11.66
N ARG A 140 -18.84 -6.88 12.42
CA ARG A 140 -19.40 -5.66 13.04
C ARG A 140 -19.09 -4.38 12.27
N ALA A 141 -18.03 -4.34 11.48
CA ALA A 141 -17.63 -3.12 10.78
C ALA A 141 -18.64 -2.75 9.68
N ASP A 142 -18.99 -1.48 9.67
CA ASP A 142 -19.81 -0.89 8.60
C ASP A 142 -18.91 -0.45 7.43
N GLU A 143 -17.63 -0.21 7.69
CA GLU A 143 -16.65 0.28 6.72
C GLU A 143 -15.26 -0.21 7.08
N VAL A 144 -14.49 -0.58 6.07
CA VAL A 144 -13.09 -0.98 6.23
C VAL A 144 -12.20 0.09 5.60
N TYR A 145 -11.28 0.63 6.39
CA TYR A 145 -10.25 1.51 5.90
C TYR A 145 -8.93 0.75 5.81
N LEU A 146 -8.47 0.52 4.60
CA LEU A 146 -7.20 -0.13 4.35
C LEU A 146 -6.07 0.92 4.42
N MET A 147 -5.32 0.86 5.50
CA MET A 147 -4.17 1.73 5.70
C MET A 147 -3.10 1.47 4.65
N PRO A 148 -2.49 2.52 4.09
CA PRO A 148 -1.33 2.35 3.24
C PRO A 148 -0.20 1.64 3.99
N GLU A 149 0.59 0.85 3.28
CA GLU A 149 1.79 0.23 3.86
C GLU A 149 2.82 1.32 4.21
N GLY A 150 3.49 1.15 5.32
CA GLY A 150 4.54 2.05 5.78
C GLY A 150 4.53 2.29 7.29
N LEU A 151 5.58 2.93 7.80
CA LEU A 151 5.72 3.25 9.22
C LEU A 151 4.95 4.52 9.58
N PHE A 152 4.18 4.47 10.65
CA PHE A 152 3.52 5.64 11.23
C PHE A 152 4.48 6.62 11.90
N GLU A 153 5.68 6.20 12.20
CA GLU A 153 6.75 7.05 12.71
C GLU A 153 7.17 8.13 11.71
N ASN A 154 6.89 7.90 10.42
CA ASN A 154 7.11 8.90 9.40
C ASN A 154 5.91 9.87 9.33
N ARG A 155 6.11 11.14 9.74
CA ARG A 155 5.07 12.18 9.69
C ARG A 155 4.50 12.41 8.28
N HIS A 156 5.28 12.16 7.21
CA HIS A 156 4.81 12.28 5.84
C HIS A 156 3.80 11.20 5.49
N HIS A 157 4.01 10.00 5.99
CA HIS A 157 3.06 8.90 5.85
C HIS A 157 1.72 9.23 6.50
N ALA A 158 1.77 9.77 7.70
CA ALA A 158 0.58 10.18 8.41
C ALA A 158 -0.17 11.32 7.69
N MET A 159 0.53 12.34 7.16
CA MET A 159 -0.08 13.39 6.33
C MET A 159 -0.74 12.81 5.07
N ALA A 160 -0.16 11.79 4.48
CA ALA A 160 -0.73 11.10 3.32
C ALA A 160 -2.05 10.39 3.66
N VAL A 161 -2.11 9.74 4.83
CA VAL A 161 -3.34 9.12 5.36
C VAL A 161 -4.43 10.15 5.60
N GLU A 162 -4.08 11.29 6.16
CA GLU A 162 -4.99 12.41 6.42
C GLU A 162 -5.58 12.96 5.13
N LYS A 163 -4.75 13.19 4.12
CA LYS A 163 -5.22 13.60 2.79
C LYS A 163 -6.21 12.59 2.21
N ALA A 164 -5.98 11.30 2.40
CA ALA A 164 -6.89 10.28 1.93
C ALA A 164 -8.24 10.32 2.62
N LEU A 165 -8.25 10.43 3.93
CA LEU A 165 -9.49 10.53 4.71
C LEU A 165 -10.29 11.76 4.32
N LEU A 166 -9.63 12.90 4.11
CA LEU A 166 -10.24 14.14 3.66
C LEU A 166 -10.72 14.05 2.22
N THR A 167 -9.91 13.51 1.31
CA THR A 167 -10.28 13.35 -0.09
C THR A 167 -11.41 12.35 -0.23
N HIS A 168 -11.43 11.31 0.60
CA HIS A 168 -12.55 10.37 0.69
C HIS A 168 -13.85 11.05 1.13
N SER A 169 -13.77 12.16 1.84
CA SER A 169 -14.95 12.94 2.23
C SER A 169 -15.42 13.94 1.17
N LEU A 170 -14.62 14.25 0.14
CA LEU A 170 -14.84 15.47 -0.61
C LEU A 170 -15.09 15.36 -2.13
N TYR A 171 -14.59 14.35 -2.93
CA TYR A 171 -14.59 14.52 -4.39
C TYR A 171 -14.67 13.29 -5.27
N ASP A 172 -14.78 13.59 -6.59
CA ASP A 172 -14.84 12.70 -7.73
C ASP A 172 -13.77 11.61 -7.70
N ILE A 173 -14.19 10.44 -7.31
CA ILE A 173 -13.31 9.27 -7.24
C ILE A 173 -12.92 8.84 -8.65
N GLY A 174 -13.88 8.85 -9.58
CA GLY A 174 -13.71 8.34 -10.94
C GLY A 174 -13.51 6.82 -10.97
N GLY A 175 -13.19 6.29 -12.17
CA GLY A 175 -12.94 4.86 -12.37
C GLY A 175 -14.15 3.97 -12.14
N ALA A 176 -13.91 2.68 -12.04
CA ALA A 176 -14.93 1.67 -11.79
C ALA A 176 -14.66 0.91 -10.49
N VAL A 177 -15.73 0.48 -9.84
CA VAL A 177 -15.68 -0.39 -8.66
C VAL A 177 -16.65 -1.56 -8.81
N THR A 178 -16.18 -2.76 -8.49
CA THR A 178 -17.06 -3.92 -8.38
C THR A 178 -17.81 -3.86 -7.05
N ILE A 179 -19.13 -3.99 -7.07
CA ILE A 179 -19.95 -4.04 -5.84
C ILE A 179 -19.71 -5.38 -5.14
N PRO A 180 -19.16 -5.37 -3.91
CA PRO A 180 -18.94 -6.62 -3.17
C PRO A 180 -20.27 -7.18 -2.64
N SER A 181 -20.42 -8.51 -2.61
CA SER A 181 -21.64 -9.16 -2.08
C SER A 181 -21.88 -8.87 -0.60
N GLU A 182 -20.82 -8.62 0.17
CA GLU A 182 -20.87 -8.33 1.60
C GLU A 182 -21.64 -7.04 1.95
N VAL A 183 -21.80 -6.13 0.99
CA VAL A 183 -22.58 -4.90 1.22
C VAL A 183 -24.06 -5.19 1.40
N PHE A 184 -24.55 -6.35 0.93
CA PHE A 184 -25.92 -6.78 1.08
C PHE A 184 -26.17 -7.65 2.33
N ALA A 185 -25.17 -7.88 3.16
CA ALA A 185 -25.33 -8.65 4.38
C ALA A 185 -26.32 -8.03 5.37
N THR A 186 -26.43 -6.69 5.37
CA THR A 186 -27.44 -5.95 6.13
C THR A 186 -27.89 -4.71 5.34
N GLU A 187 -29.11 -4.26 5.59
CA GLU A 187 -29.65 -2.99 5.00
C GLU A 187 -28.72 -1.82 5.30
N LYS A 188 -28.22 -1.73 6.53
CA LYS A 188 -27.30 -0.68 6.94
C LYS A 188 -26.00 -0.66 6.11
N ARG A 189 -25.42 -1.82 5.78
CA ARG A 189 -24.20 -1.89 4.95
C ARG A 189 -24.46 -1.38 3.54
N TRP A 190 -25.58 -1.73 2.96
CA TRP A 190 -25.96 -1.25 1.64
C TRP A 190 -26.15 0.27 1.63
N GLU A 191 -26.88 0.83 2.61
CA GLU A 191 -27.05 2.26 2.75
C GLU A 191 -25.72 3.01 2.95
N LEU A 192 -24.81 2.45 3.73
CA LEU A 192 -23.48 3.02 3.93
C LEU A 192 -22.63 2.98 2.66
N PHE A 193 -22.69 1.89 1.89
CA PHE A 193 -22.01 1.80 0.60
C PHE A 193 -22.52 2.87 -0.36
N LYS A 194 -23.86 3.02 -0.48
CA LYS A 194 -24.45 4.08 -1.29
C LYS A 194 -24.02 5.48 -0.84
N ALA A 195 -24.11 5.76 0.44
CA ALA A 195 -23.71 7.05 1.02
C ALA A 195 -22.22 7.35 0.79
N ARG A 196 -21.39 6.31 0.79
CA ARG A 196 -19.95 6.43 0.60
C ARG A 196 -19.56 6.70 -0.85
N PHE A 197 -20.23 6.11 -1.83
CA PHE A 197 -19.76 6.11 -3.22
C PHE A 197 -20.70 6.75 -4.22
N VAL A 198 -22.02 6.65 -4.06
CA VAL A 198 -22.98 7.13 -5.08
C VAL A 198 -22.87 8.63 -5.33
N ASN A 199 -22.66 9.42 -4.28
CA ASN A 199 -22.59 10.88 -4.38
C ASN A 199 -21.13 11.40 -4.52
N ARG A 200 -20.16 10.52 -4.76
CA ARG A 200 -18.74 10.90 -4.78
C ARG A 200 -18.04 10.67 -6.12
N GLY A 201 -18.78 10.76 -7.21
CA GLY A 201 -18.20 10.76 -8.54
C GLY A 201 -17.51 9.46 -8.96
N VAL A 202 -17.89 8.30 -8.38
CA VAL A 202 -17.50 7.00 -8.93
C VAL A 202 -18.03 6.90 -10.35
N GLY A 203 -17.17 6.57 -11.31
CA GLY A 203 -17.56 6.54 -12.72
C GLY A 203 -18.53 5.41 -13.02
N LEU A 204 -18.18 4.17 -12.66
CA LEU A 204 -18.99 2.98 -12.91
C LEU A 204 -19.05 2.07 -11.68
N PHE A 205 -20.21 1.46 -11.47
CA PHE A 205 -20.45 0.38 -10.50
C PHE A 205 -20.66 -0.92 -11.27
N GLU A 206 -19.73 -1.86 -11.10
CA GLU A 206 -19.79 -3.15 -11.77
C GLU A 206 -20.67 -4.13 -10.98
N LEU A 207 -21.66 -4.69 -11.66
CA LEU A 207 -22.56 -5.74 -11.22
C LEU A 207 -22.10 -7.06 -11.85
N ARG A 208 -21.52 -7.96 -11.07
CA ARG A 208 -21.04 -9.25 -11.55
C ARG A 208 -22.02 -10.36 -11.18
N ASP A 209 -22.43 -11.16 -12.14
CA ASP A 209 -23.38 -12.29 -11.96
C ASP A 209 -22.78 -13.50 -11.22
N ASP A 210 -21.45 -13.54 -11.04
CA ASP A 210 -20.78 -14.56 -10.22
C ASP A 210 -20.64 -14.16 -8.74
N LEU A 211 -20.78 -12.87 -8.42
CA LEU A 211 -20.64 -12.33 -7.06
C LEU A 211 -22.01 -11.99 -6.44
N LEU A 212 -22.94 -11.51 -7.24
CA LEU A 212 -24.24 -11.04 -6.79
C LEU A 212 -25.35 -12.00 -7.21
N THR A 213 -26.38 -12.13 -6.37
CA THR A 213 -27.61 -12.79 -6.78
C THR A 213 -28.39 -11.88 -7.74
N PHE A 214 -29.27 -12.49 -8.53
CA PHE A 214 -30.07 -11.71 -9.48
C PHE A 214 -30.98 -10.69 -8.76
N GLU A 215 -31.52 -11.03 -7.59
CA GLU A 215 -32.31 -10.11 -6.75
C GLU A 215 -31.49 -8.91 -6.26
N GLN A 216 -30.23 -9.15 -5.86
CA GLN A 216 -29.31 -8.07 -5.50
C GLN A 216 -29.03 -7.15 -6.68
N ILE A 217 -28.80 -7.70 -7.87
CA ILE A 217 -28.61 -6.93 -9.10
C ILE A 217 -29.86 -6.10 -9.43
N GLN A 218 -31.06 -6.71 -9.38
CA GLN A 218 -32.33 -6.00 -9.60
C GLN A 218 -32.49 -4.84 -8.62
N ARG A 219 -32.16 -5.04 -7.35
CA ARG A 219 -32.20 -4.00 -6.34
C ARG A 219 -31.29 -2.84 -6.70
N VAL A 220 -30.02 -3.10 -7.06
CA VAL A 220 -29.07 -2.04 -7.45
C VAL A 220 -29.61 -1.24 -8.63
N VAL A 221 -30.09 -1.92 -9.66
CA VAL A 221 -30.64 -1.30 -10.88
C VAL A 221 -31.87 -0.45 -10.59
N GLN A 222 -32.63 -0.75 -9.54
CA GLN A 222 -33.76 0.04 -9.10
C GLN A 222 -33.37 1.28 -8.29
N GLU A 223 -32.34 1.14 -7.45
CA GLU A 223 -31.95 2.17 -6.48
C GLU A 223 -30.82 3.11 -6.96
N MET A 224 -30.09 2.75 -8.02
CA MET A 224 -28.97 3.55 -8.52
C MET A 224 -29.21 4.09 -9.94
N ALA A 225 -28.51 5.18 -10.26
CA ALA A 225 -28.58 5.82 -11.56
C ALA A 225 -28.02 4.92 -12.67
N SER A 226 -28.82 4.72 -13.71
CA SER A 226 -28.56 3.77 -14.80
C SER A 226 -27.27 4.06 -15.59
N GLU A 227 -26.96 5.34 -15.79
CA GLU A 227 -25.78 5.80 -16.54
C GLU A 227 -24.44 5.45 -15.87
N ARG A 228 -24.48 4.96 -14.63
CA ARG A 228 -23.30 4.56 -13.85
C ARG A 228 -23.19 3.07 -13.60
N LEU A 229 -24.07 2.27 -14.21
CA LEU A 229 -24.10 0.82 -14.01
C LEU A 229 -23.45 0.08 -15.17
N LEU A 230 -22.60 -0.88 -14.81
CA LEU A 230 -21.96 -1.82 -15.71
C LEU A 230 -22.38 -3.24 -15.31
N TYR A 231 -23.11 -3.95 -16.15
CA TYR A 231 -23.40 -5.37 -15.93
C TYR A 231 -22.28 -6.21 -16.55
N SER A 232 -21.62 -7.05 -15.77
CA SER A 232 -20.54 -7.92 -16.25
C SER A 232 -20.97 -9.39 -16.18
N PHE A 233 -21.12 -10.01 -17.34
CA PHE A 233 -21.26 -11.45 -17.43
C PHE A 233 -19.96 -12.14 -17.00
N ARG A 234 -20.05 -13.14 -16.15
CA ARG A 234 -18.95 -14.02 -15.73
C ARG A 234 -19.37 -15.50 -15.81
N LYS A 235 -20.67 -15.76 -15.89
CA LYS A 235 -21.24 -17.08 -16.11
C LYS A 235 -21.78 -17.16 -17.52
N ALA A 236 -21.48 -18.26 -18.21
CA ALA A 236 -22.10 -18.53 -19.49
C ALA A 236 -23.61 -18.73 -19.30
N PRO A 237 -24.48 -18.06 -20.07
CA PRO A 237 -25.89 -18.39 -20.09
C PRO A 237 -26.09 -19.87 -20.49
N GLU A 238 -27.06 -20.51 -19.88
CA GLU A 238 -27.37 -21.95 -20.19
C GLU A 238 -27.67 -22.16 -21.67
N ASN A 239 -28.36 -21.22 -22.29
CA ASN A 239 -28.71 -21.19 -23.70
C ASN A 239 -29.10 -19.77 -24.14
N ALA A 240 -29.35 -19.57 -25.43
CA ALA A 240 -29.79 -18.27 -25.97
C ALA A 240 -31.14 -17.80 -25.38
N GLU A 241 -32.04 -18.73 -25.01
CA GLU A 241 -33.34 -18.39 -24.42
C GLU A 241 -33.18 -17.76 -23.03
N ALA A 242 -32.13 -18.13 -22.29
CA ALA A 242 -31.82 -17.51 -20.99
C ALA A 242 -31.56 -16.02 -21.10
N LEU A 243 -30.93 -15.55 -22.19
CA LEU A 243 -30.71 -14.13 -22.46
C LEU A 243 -32.00 -13.39 -22.83
N MET A 244 -33.02 -14.11 -23.31
CA MET A 244 -34.30 -13.54 -23.76
C MET A 244 -35.37 -13.47 -22.65
N GLN A 245 -35.01 -13.84 -21.43
CA GLN A 245 -35.93 -13.75 -20.31
C GLN A 245 -36.22 -12.31 -19.91
N GLU A 246 -37.50 -11.99 -19.79
CA GLU A 246 -37.96 -10.61 -19.49
C GLU A 246 -37.29 -9.95 -18.28
N PRO A 247 -37.09 -10.64 -17.13
CA PRO A 247 -36.40 -10.02 -16.00
C PRO A 247 -34.96 -9.62 -16.30
N LEU A 248 -34.20 -10.42 -17.08
CA LEU A 248 -32.84 -10.08 -17.45
C LEU A 248 -32.81 -8.92 -18.46
N ILE A 249 -33.66 -8.96 -19.47
CA ILE A 249 -33.79 -7.86 -20.45
C ILE A 249 -34.10 -6.55 -19.75
N ALA A 250 -34.98 -6.56 -18.76
CA ALA A 250 -35.32 -5.37 -17.98
C ALA A 250 -34.10 -4.79 -17.24
N VAL A 251 -33.23 -5.66 -16.69
CA VAL A 251 -31.96 -5.25 -16.07
C VAL A 251 -31.00 -4.68 -17.11
N LEU A 252 -30.76 -5.39 -18.22
CA LEU A 252 -29.82 -4.98 -19.28
C LEU A 252 -30.22 -3.66 -19.94
N ASN A 253 -31.50 -3.39 -20.06
CA ASN A 253 -32.00 -2.11 -20.59
C ASN A 253 -31.70 -0.94 -19.66
N ARG A 254 -31.60 -1.17 -18.35
CA ARG A 254 -31.38 -0.16 -17.32
C ARG A 254 -29.93 0.08 -16.94
N VAL A 255 -28.97 -0.61 -17.54
CA VAL A 255 -27.53 -0.34 -17.31
C VAL A 255 -26.95 0.44 -18.48
N ALA A 256 -25.89 1.23 -18.22
CA ALA A 256 -25.19 1.97 -19.27
C ALA A 256 -24.33 1.05 -20.12
N TRP A 257 -23.68 0.08 -19.48
CA TRP A 257 -22.71 -0.80 -20.11
C TRP A 257 -22.94 -2.26 -19.78
N ILE A 258 -22.61 -3.13 -20.74
CA ILE A 258 -22.70 -4.59 -20.61
C ILE A 258 -21.37 -5.17 -21.06
N ASP A 259 -20.63 -5.78 -20.14
CA ASP A 259 -19.34 -6.44 -20.38
C ASP A 259 -19.58 -7.91 -20.72
N TRP A 260 -19.22 -8.29 -21.95
CA TRP A 260 -19.30 -9.66 -22.43
C TRP A 260 -17.88 -10.18 -22.70
N PRO A 261 -17.37 -11.10 -21.88
CA PRO A 261 -16.15 -11.83 -22.15
C PRO A 261 -16.32 -12.79 -23.32
N VAL A 262 -15.46 -12.73 -24.32
CA VAL A 262 -15.53 -13.65 -25.48
C VAL A 262 -15.24 -15.11 -25.08
N GLU A 263 -14.69 -15.34 -23.90
CA GLU A 263 -14.52 -16.66 -23.31
C GLU A 263 -15.87 -17.36 -23.07
N LEU A 264 -16.95 -16.60 -22.90
CA LEU A 264 -18.32 -17.12 -22.78
C LEU A 264 -18.93 -17.51 -24.12
N GLY A 265 -18.30 -17.15 -25.24
CA GLY A 265 -18.77 -17.42 -26.59
C GLY A 265 -19.08 -16.14 -27.40
N SER A 266 -19.67 -16.33 -28.58
CA SER A 266 -20.09 -15.23 -29.46
C SER A 266 -21.12 -14.32 -28.78
N PRO A 267 -21.02 -12.98 -28.97
CA PRO A 267 -22.01 -12.03 -28.44
C PRO A 267 -23.29 -11.94 -29.31
N GLU A 268 -23.45 -12.74 -30.35
CA GLU A 268 -24.55 -12.61 -31.33
C GLU A 268 -25.94 -12.73 -30.70
N ASP A 269 -26.14 -13.67 -29.78
CA ASP A 269 -27.43 -13.82 -29.09
C ASP A 269 -27.70 -12.66 -28.14
N LEU A 270 -26.66 -12.15 -27.46
CA LEU A 270 -26.78 -10.97 -26.62
C LEU A 270 -27.16 -9.73 -27.46
N LEU A 271 -26.55 -9.56 -28.65
CA LEU A 271 -26.82 -8.44 -29.57
C LEU A 271 -28.24 -8.46 -30.18
N ARG A 272 -29.01 -9.54 -30.00
CA ARG A 272 -30.45 -9.56 -30.34
C ARG A 272 -31.31 -8.84 -29.30
N VAL A 273 -30.82 -8.71 -28.06
CA VAL A 273 -31.57 -8.16 -26.93
C VAL A 273 -31.03 -6.84 -26.40
N ILE A 274 -29.79 -6.47 -26.75
CA ILE A 274 -29.18 -5.19 -26.37
C ILE A 274 -28.76 -4.37 -27.60
N SER A 275 -28.60 -3.06 -27.41
CA SER A 275 -27.96 -2.20 -28.42
C SER A 275 -26.44 -2.33 -28.35
N SER A 276 -25.77 -2.34 -29.51
CA SER A 276 -24.31 -2.47 -29.65
C SER A 276 -23.53 -1.29 -29.03
N ASP A 277 -24.18 -0.14 -28.86
CA ASP A 277 -23.62 1.05 -28.21
C ASP A 277 -23.43 0.87 -26.69
N LYS A 278 -24.03 -0.16 -26.09
CA LYS A 278 -23.82 -0.56 -24.70
C LYS A 278 -22.79 -1.69 -24.52
N LEU A 279 -22.37 -2.33 -25.61
CA LEU A 279 -21.51 -3.51 -25.54
C LEU A 279 -20.06 -3.12 -25.25
N ILE A 280 -19.52 -3.68 -24.18
CA ILE A 280 -18.09 -3.81 -23.94
C ILE A 280 -17.70 -5.24 -24.27
N LEU A 281 -16.87 -5.45 -25.27
CA LEU A 281 -16.37 -6.77 -25.60
C LEU A 281 -15.02 -6.99 -24.93
N SER A 282 -14.96 -7.93 -23.99
CA SER A 282 -13.74 -8.17 -23.23
C SER A 282 -13.03 -9.47 -23.62
N LEU A 283 -11.70 -9.43 -23.48
CA LEU A 283 -10.78 -10.56 -23.67
C LEU A 283 -9.87 -10.65 -22.46
N HIS A 284 -9.85 -11.83 -21.80
CA HIS A 284 -9.04 -12.08 -20.61
C HIS A 284 -7.88 -13.04 -20.84
N ASP A 285 -7.96 -13.86 -21.89
CA ASP A 285 -6.85 -14.69 -22.36
C ASP A 285 -6.85 -14.74 -23.91
N ASP A 286 -5.68 -15.01 -24.49
CA ASP A 286 -5.51 -14.97 -25.94
C ASP A 286 -6.12 -16.19 -26.66
N SER A 287 -6.70 -17.17 -25.95
CA SER A 287 -7.31 -18.36 -26.54
C SER A 287 -8.50 -18.05 -27.44
N ARG A 288 -9.15 -16.90 -27.23
CA ARG A 288 -10.32 -16.43 -27.99
C ARG A 288 -10.05 -15.15 -28.80
N LYS A 289 -8.81 -14.82 -29.05
CA LYS A 289 -8.41 -13.56 -29.70
C LYS A 289 -8.99 -13.41 -31.11
N GLU A 290 -9.08 -14.48 -31.89
CA GLU A 290 -9.70 -14.44 -33.22
C GLU A 290 -11.17 -14.06 -33.14
N MET A 291 -11.92 -14.67 -32.25
CA MET A 291 -13.34 -14.34 -32.00
C MET A 291 -13.47 -12.88 -31.53
N TRP A 292 -12.62 -12.44 -30.61
CA TRP A 292 -12.63 -11.06 -30.14
C TRP A 292 -12.39 -10.06 -31.27
N GLN A 293 -11.43 -10.34 -32.15
CA GLN A 293 -11.17 -9.51 -33.34
C GLN A 293 -12.36 -9.51 -34.31
N GLN A 294 -12.98 -10.68 -34.54
CA GLN A 294 -14.13 -10.81 -35.42
C GLN A 294 -15.29 -9.92 -34.98
N PHE A 295 -15.60 -9.87 -33.68
CA PHE A 295 -16.74 -9.11 -33.16
C PHE A 295 -16.37 -7.70 -32.65
N SER A 296 -15.10 -7.33 -32.65
CA SER A 296 -14.65 -6.04 -32.12
C SER A 296 -15.33 -4.83 -32.77
N HIS A 297 -15.67 -4.90 -34.06
CA HIS A 297 -16.32 -3.81 -34.76
C HIS A 297 -17.77 -3.57 -34.34
N GLN A 298 -18.41 -4.53 -33.67
CA GLN A 298 -19.79 -4.46 -33.17
C GLN A 298 -19.88 -3.92 -31.73
N ALA A 299 -18.75 -3.78 -31.05
CA ALA A 299 -18.72 -3.28 -29.67
C ALA A 299 -18.41 -1.79 -29.62
N ALA A 300 -19.07 -1.07 -28.71
CA ALA A 300 -18.77 0.32 -28.45
C ALA A 300 -17.42 0.48 -27.73
N GLN A 301 -17.07 -0.45 -26.86
CA GLN A 301 -15.84 -0.45 -26.10
C GLN A 301 -15.13 -1.81 -26.18
N LEU A 302 -13.82 -1.78 -26.14
CA LEU A 302 -12.97 -2.98 -26.10
C LEU A 302 -12.17 -3.00 -24.82
N LYS A 303 -12.26 -4.12 -24.09
CA LYS A 303 -11.52 -4.34 -22.84
C LYS A 303 -10.57 -5.52 -23.01
N TYR A 304 -9.28 -5.28 -22.89
CA TYR A 304 -8.23 -6.28 -22.93
C TYR A 304 -7.58 -6.43 -21.55
N ALA A 305 -7.77 -7.57 -20.92
CA ALA A 305 -7.33 -7.83 -19.55
C ALA A 305 -6.52 -9.13 -19.42
N PRO A 306 -5.43 -9.30 -20.19
CA PRO A 306 -4.63 -10.52 -20.23
C PRO A 306 -3.76 -10.67 -18.98
N MET A 307 -3.25 -11.90 -18.76
CA MET A 307 -2.05 -12.09 -17.95
C MET A 307 -0.86 -11.50 -18.71
N VAL A 308 -0.02 -10.76 -18.02
CA VAL A 308 1.15 -10.05 -18.55
C VAL A 308 2.34 -10.36 -17.65
N ASP A 309 3.34 -11.01 -18.22
CA ASP A 309 4.52 -11.46 -17.48
C ASP A 309 5.72 -10.53 -17.71
N THR A 310 5.79 -9.86 -18.85
CA THR A 310 6.96 -9.09 -19.27
C THR A 310 6.64 -7.64 -19.59
N PHE A 311 7.65 -6.77 -19.52
CA PHE A 311 7.54 -5.37 -19.95
C PHE A 311 7.31 -5.23 -21.47
N SER A 312 7.72 -6.20 -22.29
CA SER A 312 7.42 -6.22 -23.71
C SER A 312 5.92 -6.41 -23.98
N GLU A 313 5.30 -7.34 -23.27
CA GLU A 313 3.86 -7.56 -23.37
C GLU A 313 3.08 -6.35 -22.82
N LEU A 314 3.53 -5.76 -21.71
CA LEU A 314 2.96 -4.52 -21.17
C LEU A 314 3.00 -3.41 -22.24
N LYS A 315 4.14 -3.23 -22.90
CA LYS A 315 4.33 -2.26 -23.98
C LYS A 315 3.36 -2.51 -25.13
N THR A 316 3.27 -3.76 -25.59
CA THR A 316 2.36 -4.14 -26.68
C THR A 316 0.91 -3.82 -26.35
N GLY A 317 0.45 -4.14 -25.13
CA GLY A 317 -0.90 -3.82 -24.67
C GLY A 317 -1.13 -2.31 -24.54
N HIS A 318 -0.13 -1.57 -24.06
CA HIS A 318 -0.16 -0.11 -23.98
C HIS A 318 -0.28 0.52 -25.38
N GLU A 319 0.56 0.14 -26.32
CA GLU A 319 0.51 0.64 -27.70
C GLU A 319 -0.83 0.34 -28.38
N TRP A 320 -1.39 -0.87 -28.14
CA TRP A 320 -2.74 -1.20 -28.61
C TRP A 320 -3.79 -0.25 -28.04
N GLN A 321 -3.74 0.03 -26.73
CA GLN A 321 -4.68 0.94 -26.07
C GLN A 321 -4.52 2.38 -26.60
N GLN A 322 -3.30 2.87 -26.77
CA GLN A 322 -3.00 4.19 -27.31
C GLN A 322 -3.46 4.39 -28.76
N GLY A 323 -3.64 3.32 -29.53
CA GLY A 323 -4.18 3.39 -30.89
C GLY A 323 -5.62 3.93 -30.97
N GLU A 324 -6.45 3.68 -29.96
CA GLU A 324 -7.85 4.18 -29.83
C GLU A 324 -8.22 4.40 -28.35
N PRO A 325 -7.62 5.37 -27.67
CA PRO A 325 -7.75 5.50 -26.20
C PRO A 325 -9.18 5.77 -25.71
N SER A 326 -10.02 6.36 -26.54
CA SER A 326 -11.45 6.59 -26.23
C SER A 326 -12.30 5.32 -26.28
N ARG A 327 -11.80 4.26 -26.92
CA ARG A 327 -12.55 3.02 -27.14
C ARG A 327 -11.89 1.80 -26.51
N ARG A 328 -10.59 1.85 -26.23
CA ARG A 328 -9.79 0.73 -25.76
C ARG A 328 -9.37 0.91 -24.31
N SER A 329 -9.56 -0.14 -23.51
CA SER A 329 -9.07 -0.21 -22.14
C SER A 329 -8.16 -1.43 -22.00
N PHE A 330 -6.91 -1.22 -21.57
CA PHE A 330 -5.93 -2.26 -21.31
C PHE A 330 -5.71 -2.41 -19.81
N LEU A 331 -5.99 -3.60 -19.29
CA LEU A 331 -5.99 -3.93 -17.87
C LEU A 331 -5.07 -5.12 -17.58
N PRO A 332 -3.74 -4.94 -17.66
CA PRO A 332 -2.80 -6.03 -17.42
C PRO A 332 -3.01 -6.65 -16.04
N ARG A 333 -2.89 -7.97 -15.97
CA ARG A 333 -2.99 -8.75 -14.74
C ARG A 333 -1.69 -9.50 -14.48
N SER A 334 -1.37 -9.70 -13.21
CA SER A 334 -0.25 -10.53 -12.76
C SER A 334 -0.64 -11.28 -11.48
N PRO A 335 0.04 -12.39 -11.15
CA PRO A 335 -0.24 -13.14 -9.92
C PRO A 335 0.01 -12.33 -8.65
N ASP A 336 0.98 -11.42 -8.70
CA ASP A 336 1.49 -10.64 -7.57
C ASP A 336 1.05 -9.16 -7.58
N GLY A 337 0.34 -8.70 -8.61
CA GLY A 337 -0.12 -7.31 -8.72
C GLY A 337 0.96 -6.32 -9.17
N ARG A 338 2.01 -6.78 -9.87
CA ARG A 338 3.15 -5.93 -10.30
C ARG A 338 2.74 -4.79 -11.24
N TRP A 339 1.56 -4.84 -11.88
CA TRP A 339 1.08 -3.84 -12.82
C TRP A 339 0.11 -2.81 -12.18
N GLU A 340 -0.02 -2.78 -10.87
CA GLU A 340 -0.85 -1.79 -10.17
C GLU A 340 -0.47 -0.35 -10.54
N TRP A 341 0.83 -0.05 -10.61
CA TRP A 341 1.34 1.26 -11.01
C TRP A 341 0.89 1.66 -12.42
N TYR A 342 0.89 0.73 -13.37
CA TYR A 342 0.44 0.98 -14.73
C TYR A 342 -1.06 1.31 -14.77
N ARG A 343 -1.88 0.55 -14.05
CA ARG A 343 -3.32 0.84 -13.95
C ARG A 343 -3.57 2.22 -13.35
N ARG A 344 -2.80 2.64 -12.38
CA ARG A 344 -2.86 3.99 -11.83
C ARG A 344 -2.45 5.04 -12.85
N LEU A 345 -1.39 4.81 -13.61
CA LEU A 345 -0.94 5.70 -14.69
C LEU A 345 -2.04 5.90 -15.75
N GLN A 346 -2.84 4.86 -15.99
CA GLN A 346 -3.95 4.92 -16.96
C GLN A 346 -5.22 5.59 -16.41
N LYS A 347 -5.21 6.17 -15.21
CA LYS A 347 -6.34 6.91 -14.66
C LYS A 347 -6.66 8.14 -15.52
N GLY A 348 -7.86 8.14 -16.13
CA GLY A 348 -8.33 9.20 -17.03
C GLY A 348 -7.87 9.05 -18.49
N HIS A 349 -7.11 8.00 -18.83
CA HIS A 349 -6.70 7.72 -20.22
C HIS A 349 -7.52 6.63 -20.90
N GLN A 350 -8.39 5.97 -20.17
CA GLN A 350 -9.29 4.93 -20.67
C GLN A 350 -10.60 4.92 -19.87
N LEU A 351 -11.67 4.47 -20.50
CA LEU A 351 -13.00 4.46 -19.86
C LEU A 351 -13.07 3.46 -18.70
N ILE A 352 -12.59 2.23 -18.93
CA ILE A 352 -12.68 1.16 -17.95
C ILE A 352 -11.36 1.02 -17.24
N ASN A 353 -11.37 1.36 -15.96
CA ASN A 353 -10.23 1.15 -15.08
C ASN A 353 -10.75 0.99 -13.66
N PHE A 354 -10.39 -0.11 -13.03
CA PHE A 354 -10.93 -0.52 -11.74
C PHE A 354 -9.98 -0.20 -10.60
N TRP A 355 -10.54 0.32 -9.52
CA TRP A 355 -9.95 0.24 -8.19
C TRP A 355 -10.73 -0.78 -7.34
N ARG A 356 -10.11 -1.28 -6.28
CA ARG A 356 -10.70 -2.32 -5.43
C ARG A 356 -11.27 -1.76 -4.15
N GLU A 357 -12.41 -2.29 -3.76
CA GLU A 357 -12.98 -2.17 -2.43
C GLU A 357 -12.90 -3.54 -1.75
N GLY A 358 -12.28 -3.59 -0.57
CA GLY A 358 -12.06 -4.86 0.14
C GLY A 358 -11.06 -5.81 -0.52
N ASP A 359 -11.21 -7.11 -0.27
CA ASP A 359 -10.24 -8.15 -0.65
C ASP A 359 -10.56 -8.85 -1.99
N GLY A 360 -11.68 -8.54 -2.61
CA GLY A 360 -12.35 -9.40 -3.59
C GLY A 360 -11.89 -9.34 -5.05
N THR A 361 -10.78 -8.67 -5.40
CA THR A 361 -10.45 -8.40 -6.79
C THR A 361 -8.97 -8.64 -7.11
N ALA A 362 -8.57 -8.49 -8.39
CA ALA A 362 -7.20 -8.78 -8.83
C ALA A 362 -6.15 -7.89 -8.11
N GLY A 363 -4.99 -8.45 -7.81
CA GLY A 363 -3.89 -7.78 -7.13
C GLY A 363 -3.37 -6.53 -7.82
N ASP A 364 -3.54 -6.42 -9.15
CA ASP A 364 -3.18 -5.25 -9.94
C ASP A 364 -4.21 -4.10 -9.88
N GLN A 365 -5.36 -4.31 -9.25
CA GLN A 365 -6.29 -3.21 -9.00
C GLN A 365 -5.77 -2.38 -7.83
N PRO A 366 -5.59 -1.06 -8.01
CA PRO A 366 -5.18 -0.20 -6.92
C PRO A 366 -6.24 -0.17 -5.81
N SER A 367 -5.80 -0.04 -4.58
CA SER A 367 -6.72 0.33 -3.49
C SER A 367 -7.34 1.70 -3.77
N LEU A 368 -8.50 1.99 -3.18
CA LEU A 368 -9.12 3.30 -3.27
C LEU A 368 -8.15 4.42 -2.90
N TRP A 369 -7.36 4.22 -1.84
CA TRP A 369 -6.30 5.13 -1.44
C TRP A 369 -5.30 5.41 -2.56
N ALA A 370 -4.67 4.37 -3.12
CA ALA A 370 -3.68 4.51 -4.18
C ALA A 370 -4.28 5.18 -5.44
N TRP A 371 -5.54 4.85 -5.73
CA TRP A 371 -6.31 5.46 -6.81
C TRP A 371 -6.51 6.97 -6.60
N MET A 372 -6.91 7.38 -5.40
CA MET A 372 -7.17 8.79 -5.07
C MET A 372 -5.89 9.62 -5.03
N MET A 373 -4.77 9.05 -4.58
CA MET A 373 -3.47 9.72 -4.59
C MET A 373 -2.86 9.87 -5.99
N THR A 374 -3.49 9.30 -7.00
CA THR A 374 -3.02 9.42 -8.38
C THR A 374 -3.82 10.51 -9.11
N PRO A 375 -3.17 11.58 -9.57
CA PRO A 375 -3.81 12.59 -10.40
C PRO A 375 -4.39 11.98 -11.68
N THR A 376 -5.45 12.59 -12.21
CA THR A 376 -6.13 12.11 -13.41
C THR A 376 -5.49 12.68 -14.67
N GLY A 377 -5.31 11.87 -15.72
CA GLY A 377 -4.87 12.33 -17.04
C GLY A 377 -3.41 12.79 -17.11
N VAL A 378 -2.53 12.23 -16.27
CA VAL A 378 -1.11 12.61 -16.26
C VAL A 378 -0.31 11.85 -17.33
N ASN A 379 0.63 12.54 -17.97
CA ASN A 379 1.52 11.96 -19.00
C ASN A 379 2.96 11.75 -18.49
N GLY A 380 3.18 11.88 -17.19
CA GLY A 380 4.49 11.68 -16.59
C GLY A 380 4.37 11.25 -15.14
N PHE A 381 5.43 10.64 -14.62
CA PHE A 381 5.47 10.16 -13.24
C PHE A 381 6.88 10.07 -12.68
N ALA A 382 6.95 9.97 -11.35
CA ALA A 382 8.14 9.59 -10.62
C ALA A 382 8.03 8.14 -10.15
N ALA A 383 9.15 7.45 -9.96
CA ALA A 383 9.13 6.08 -9.47
C ALA A 383 10.31 5.76 -8.53
N VAL A 384 10.12 4.73 -7.71
CA VAL A 384 11.24 3.93 -7.18
C VAL A 384 11.40 2.70 -8.05
N LEU A 385 12.61 2.45 -8.56
CA LEU A 385 12.98 1.32 -9.40
C LEU A 385 13.88 0.35 -8.64
N GLY A 386 13.57 -0.93 -8.65
CA GLY A 386 14.34 -1.96 -7.97
C GLY A 386 13.55 -3.26 -7.82
N ASP A 387 14.12 -4.23 -7.08
CA ASP A 387 13.43 -5.47 -6.73
C ASP A 387 14.01 -6.07 -5.44
N PRO A 388 13.19 -6.24 -4.40
CA PRO A 388 11.77 -5.89 -4.27
C PRO A 388 11.55 -4.41 -3.89
N VAL A 389 10.50 -3.76 -4.43
CA VAL A 389 10.16 -2.34 -4.11
C VAL A 389 8.71 -2.10 -3.69
N ARG A 390 7.84 -3.11 -3.74
CA ARG A 390 6.39 -2.94 -3.45
C ARG A 390 6.09 -2.35 -2.06
N HIS A 391 6.97 -2.59 -1.11
CA HIS A 391 6.86 -2.11 0.27
C HIS A 391 7.86 -0.97 0.57
N SER A 392 8.38 -0.32 -0.46
CA SER A 392 9.22 0.86 -0.29
C SER A 392 8.41 2.07 0.19
N TYR A 393 8.96 2.81 1.14
CA TYR A 393 8.37 4.08 1.60
C TYR A 393 8.61 5.24 0.64
N THR A 394 9.46 5.07 -0.36
CA THR A 394 9.84 6.11 -1.32
C THR A 394 8.62 6.78 -1.99
N PRO A 395 7.57 6.05 -2.44
CA PRO A 395 6.40 6.71 -3.02
C PRO A 395 5.68 7.64 -2.05
N LEU A 396 5.58 7.25 -0.78
CA LEU A 396 4.95 8.08 0.26
C LEU A 396 5.83 9.26 0.66
N GLU A 397 7.13 9.02 0.85
CA GLU A 397 8.11 10.04 1.24
C GLU A 397 8.20 11.18 0.24
N HIS A 398 8.03 10.88 -1.05
CA HIS A 398 8.08 11.88 -2.11
C HIS A 398 6.70 12.38 -2.57
N SER A 399 5.61 11.83 -2.05
CA SER A 399 4.25 12.14 -2.50
C SER A 399 3.94 13.63 -2.48
N ASP A 400 4.27 14.33 -1.40
CA ASP A 400 4.02 15.77 -1.27
C ASP A 400 4.88 16.63 -2.20
N PHE A 401 6.11 16.19 -2.47
CA PHE A 401 7.00 16.88 -3.39
C PHE A 401 6.44 16.82 -4.82
N PHE A 402 6.07 15.64 -5.28
CA PHE A 402 5.57 15.44 -6.65
C PHE A 402 4.11 15.82 -6.83
N HIS A 403 3.30 15.79 -5.76
CA HIS A 403 1.92 16.28 -5.82
C HIS A 403 1.84 17.76 -6.23
N LYS A 404 2.79 18.59 -5.78
CA LYS A 404 2.89 20.00 -6.21
C LYS A 404 3.18 20.17 -7.70
N MET A 405 3.75 19.15 -8.33
CA MET A 405 4.03 19.08 -9.77
C MET A 405 2.92 18.34 -10.54
N ASN A 406 1.85 17.94 -9.87
CA ASN A 406 0.78 17.08 -10.41
C ASN A 406 1.29 15.75 -10.97
N LEU A 407 2.31 15.18 -10.34
CA LEU A 407 2.91 13.90 -10.74
C LEU A 407 2.67 12.82 -9.67
N PRO A 408 2.26 11.62 -10.06
CA PRO A 408 2.21 10.47 -9.16
C PRO A 408 3.60 9.89 -8.93
N VAL A 409 3.76 9.17 -7.82
CA VAL A 409 4.98 8.40 -7.50
C VAL A 409 4.63 6.93 -7.39
N PHE A 410 5.32 6.08 -8.12
CA PHE A 410 5.05 4.65 -8.17
C PHE A 410 6.22 3.80 -7.66
N ALA A 411 5.91 2.59 -7.19
CA ALA A 411 6.89 1.53 -7.01
C ALA A 411 6.85 0.62 -8.24
N VAL A 412 7.94 0.57 -8.99
CA VAL A 412 8.06 -0.23 -10.22
C VAL A 412 9.08 -1.33 -9.99
N ALA A 413 8.59 -2.55 -9.81
CA ALA A 413 9.44 -3.72 -9.63
C ALA A 413 10.07 -4.11 -10.98
N ILE A 414 11.40 -4.12 -11.01
CA ILE A 414 12.21 -4.54 -12.17
C ILE A 414 13.25 -5.50 -11.64
N SER A 415 13.24 -6.75 -12.09
CA SER A 415 14.28 -7.72 -11.74
C SER A 415 15.61 -7.36 -12.39
N ARG A 416 16.69 -7.98 -11.94
CA ARG A 416 18.03 -7.74 -12.49
C ARG A 416 18.09 -8.02 -13.99
N GLU A 417 17.44 -9.08 -14.41
CA GLU A 417 17.43 -9.60 -15.78
C GLU A 417 16.55 -8.76 -16.71
N GLU A 418 15.55 -8.08 -16.17
CA GLU A 418 14.59 -7.30 -16.96
C GLU A 418 15.03 -5.87 -17.26
N TRP A 419 16.08 -5.34 -16.60
CA TRP A 419 16.43 -3.92 -16.66
C TRP A 419 16.54 -3.36 -18.08
N ASP A 420 17.28 -4.04 -18.94
CA ASP A 420 17.55 -3.54 -20.30
C ASP A 420 16.28 -3.47 -21.17
N GLN A 421 15.31 -4.32 -20.89
CA GLN A 421 13.99 -4.31 -21.53
C GLN A 421 13.03 -3.34 -20.85
N ALA A 422 12.98 -3.36 -19.53
CA ALA A 422 12.02 -2.63 -18.72
C ALA A 422 12.26 -1.13 -18.72
N PHE A 423 13.50 -0.69 -18.52
CA PHE A 423 13.81 0.73 -18.36
C PHE A 423 13.39 1.59 -19.57
N PRO A 424 13.68 1.20 -20.85
CA PRO A 424 13.18 1.94 -22.00
C PRO A 424 11.65 1.98 -22.11
N VAL A 425 10.96 0.91 -21.68
CA VAL A 425 9.49 0.85 -21.69
C VAL A 425 8.92 1.84 -20.68
N VAL A 426 9.41 1.80 -19.44
CA VAL A 426 8.97 2.70 -18.35
C VAL A 426 9.28 4.16 -18.70
N GLN A 427 10.45 4.44 -19.31
CA GLN A 427 10.81 5.75 -19.82
C GLN A 427 9.82 6.20 -20.91
N GLY A 428 9.52 5.33 -21.88
CA GLY A 428 8.58 5.64 -22.97
C GLY A 428 7.15 5.91 -22.48
N MET A 429 6.79 5.40 -21.32
CA MET A 429 5.51 5.66 -20.65
C MET A 429 5.51 6.95 -19.81
N GLY A 430 6.61 7.72 -19.80
CA GLY A 430 6.65 9.04 -19.15
C GLY A 430 7.38 9.10 -17.81
N LEU A 431 8.28 8.15 -17.51
CA LEU A 431 9.15 8.27 -16.33
C LEU A 431 10.05 9.51 -16.46
N ARG A 432 10.01 10.41 -15.47
CA ARG A 432 10.82 11.64 -15.42
C ARG A 432 11.79 11.67 -14.26
N TYR A 433 11.44 11.09 -13.13
CA TYR A 433 12.22 11.08 -11.90
C TYR A 433 12.28 9.65 -11.37
N ALA A 434 13.46 9.20 -10.99
CA ALA A 434 13.56 7.90 -10.35
C ALA A 434 14.48 7.94 -9.13
N ALA A 435 13.98 7.39 -8.02
CA ALA A 435 14.81 6.82 -6.99
C ALA A 435 15.19 5.40 -7.44
N VAL A 436 16.46 5.03 -7.34
CA VAL A 436 16.92 3.69 -7.76
C VAL A 436 17.52 2.95 -6.58
N THR A 437 17.04 1.74 -6.36
CA THR A 437 17.54 0.86 -5.30
C THR A 437 18.14 -0.44 -5.88
N SER A 438 18.56 -1.33 -5.00
CA SER A 438 19.06 -2.64 -5.43
C SER A 438 18.04 -3.37 -6.32
N PRO A 439 18.48 -4.04 -7.40
CA PRO A 439 19.86 -4.29 -7.81
C PRO A 439 20.41 -3.28 -8.86
N HIS A 440 19.77 -2.13 -9.09
CA HIS A 440 19.94 -1.33 -10.31
C HIS A 440 20.79 -0.06 -10.19
N LYS A 441 21.41 0.24 -9.04
CA LYS A 441 22.22 1.46 -8.87
C LYS A 441 23.38 1.58 -9.88
N GLU A 442 24.02 0.45 -10.24
CA GLU A 442 25.07 0.41 -11.28
C GLU A 442 24.49 0.63 -12.68
N ASN A 443 23.34 0.06 -12.97
CA ASN A 443 22.65 0.26 -14.23
C ASN A 443 22.21 1.72 -14.41
N ALA A 444 21.75 2.36 -13.33
CA ALA A 444 21.41 3.78 -13.34
C ALA A 444 22.63 4.67 -13.63
N ALA A 445 23.81 4.33 -13.08
CA ALA A 445 25.05 5.03 -13.39
C ALA A 445 25.41 4.95 -14.88
N LYS A 446 25.24 3.79 -15.51
CA LYS A 446 25.43 3.61 -16.97
C LYS A 446 24.45 4.43 -17.79
N VAL A 447 23.18 4.49 -17.37
CA VAL A 447 22.12 5.24 -18.06
C VAL A 447 22.40 6.73 -18.10
N CYS A 448 22.87 7.32 -17.01
CA CYS A 448 23.23 8.75 -16.97
C CYS A 448 24.69 9.04 -17.43
N LYS A 449 25.42 8.01 -17.89
CA LYS A 449 26.83 8.12 -18.34
C LYS A 449 27.70 8.87 -17.33
N HIS A 450 27.51 8.56 -16.04
CA HIS A 450 28.23 9.25 -14.98
C HIS A 450 29.71 8.81 -14.96
N GLU A 451 30.64 9.78 -15.08
CA GLU A 451 32.07 9.45 -15.24
C GLU A 451 32.73 8.93 -13.97
N THR A 452 32.25 9.36 -12.79
CA THR A 452 32.89 9.09 -11.50
C THR A 452 32.11 8.17 -10.55
N LEU A 453 30.77 8.18 -10.63
CA LEU A 453 29.95 7.35 -9.75
C LEU A 453 29.68 5.99 -10.38
N LYS A 454 30.05 4.92 -9.68
CA LYS A 454 29.73 3.55 -10.07
C LYS A 454 28.30 3.16 -9.76
N ALA A 455 27.67 3.82 -8.78
CA ALA A 455 26.32 3.58 -8.34
C ALA A 455 25.56 4.91 -8.21
N VAL A 456 24.36 4.96 -8.80
CA VAL A 456 23.47 6.11 -8.79
C VAL A 456 22.15 5.68 -8.20
N ASN A 457 21.63 6.42 -7.22
CA ASN A 457 20.34 6.13 -6.60
C ASN A 457 19.26 7.16 -6.94
N THR A 458 19.57 8.18 -7.76
CA THR A 458 18.67 9.28 -8.09
C THR A 458 18.83 9.66 -9.55
N LEU A 459 17.75 9.63 -10.32
CA LEU A 459 17.75 9.99 -11.75
C LEU A 459 16.74 11.10 -12.03
N PHE A 460 17.08 11.95 -13.00
CA PHE A 460 16.25 13.00 -13.55
C PHE A 460 16.35 12.99 -15.08
N TRP A 461 15.20 13.00 -15.75
CA TRP A 461 15.13 13.13 -17.22
C TRP A 461 15.12 14.60 -17.62
N ASN A 462 16.14 15.06 -18.30
CA ASN A 462 16.19 16.41 -18.84
C ASN A 462 15.60 16.42 -20.28
N GLU A 463 14.45 17.06 -20.43
CA GLU A 463 13.71 17.12 -21.70
C GLU A 463 14.46 17.91 -22.77
N LYS A 464 15.23 18.96 -22.41
CA LYS A 464 15.98 19.78 -23.38
C LYS A 464 17.15 19.02 -23.97
N THR A 465 17.91 18.33 -23.14
CA THR A 465 19.07 17.55 -23.59
C THR A 465 18.71 16.12 -24.00
N ARG A 466 17.48 15.67 -23.71
CA ARG A 466 17.00 14.29 -23.93
C ARG A 466 17.95 13.27 -23.33
N SER A 467 18.39 13.51 -22.12
CA SER A 467 19.35 12.65 -21.42
C SER A 467 19.02 12.55 -19.94
N TRP A 468 19.43 11.43 -19.36
CA TRP A 468 19.35 11.22 -17.93
C TRP A 468 20.51 11.89 -17.20
N GLN A 469 20.21 12.60 -16.12
CA GLN A 469 21.16 13.07 -15.15
C GLN A 469 21.00 12.25 -13.87
N GLY A 470 22.08 12.04 -13.12
CA GLY A 470 22.01 11.21 -11.93
C GLY A 470 22.99 11.63 -10.84
N THR A 471 22.68 11.22 -9.63
CA THR A 471 23.54 11.39 -8.44
C THR A 471 23.35 10.24 -7.46
N SER A 472 24.23 10.15 -6.45
CA SER A 472 24.05 9.27 -5.30
C SER A 472 23.87 10.12 -4.03
N THR A 473 22.88 9.78 -3.23
CA THR A 473 22.62 10.39 -1.91
C THR A 473 22.86 9.39 -0.77
N ASP A 474 23.43 8.23 -1.08
CA ASP A 474 23.68 7.15 -0.11
C ASP A 474 24.71 7.58 0.94
N ASP A 475 25.82 8.20 0.50
CA ASP A 475 26.88 8.69 1.41
C ASP A 475 26.33 9.69 2.43
N GLN A 476 25.53 10.67 1.97
CA GLN A 476 24.89 11.65 2.84
C GLN A 476 23.97 10.97 3.87
N GLY A 477 23.13 10.06 3.41
CA GLY A 477 22.20 9.34 4.30
C GLY A 477 22.93 8.49 5.34
N PHE A 478 24.01 7.84 4.95
CA PHE A 478 24.80 7.03 5.87
C PHE A 478 25.53 7.89 6.91
N MET A 479 26.12 9.01 6.50
CA MET A 479 26.79 9.93 7.43
C MET A 479 25.82 10.49 8.48
N GLU A 480 24.59 10.81 8.08
CA GLU A 480 23.54 11.26 9.01
C GLU A 480 23.16 10.14 10.01
N LEU A 481 23.07 8.90 9.54
CA LEU A 481 22.76 7.75 10.42
C LEU A 481 23.82 7.54 11.50
N ILE A 482 25.10 7.65 11.13
CA ILE A 482 26.21 7.40 12.04
C ILE A 482 26.70 8.66 12.78
N GLU A 483 25.94 9.75 12.73
CA GLU A 483 26.26 10.95 13.50
C GLU A 483 26.39 10.60 14.99
N GLY A 484 27.46 11.05 15.60
CA GLY A 484 27.75 10.76 17.00
C GLY A 484 28.43 9.40 17.29
N VAL A 485 28.65 8.55 16.28
CA VAL A 485 29.36 7.26 16.45
C VAL A 485 30.70 7.45 17.18
N GLY A 486 31.46 8.50 16.85
CA GLY A 486 32.76 8.78 17.48
C GLY A 486 32.70 9.06 18.99
N MET A 487 31.53 9.43 19.53
CA MET A 487 31.34 9.61 20.99
C MET A 487 31.19 8.26 21.71
N ILE A 488 30.63 7.25 21.04
CA ILE A 488 30.37 5.92 21.61
C ILE A 488 31.58 5.00 21.39
N ALA A 489 32.17 5.04 20.19
CA ALA A 489 33.31 4.24 19.78
C ALA A 489 34.39 5.15 19.16
N PRO A 490 35.22 5.80 19.99
CA PRO A 490 36.26 6.72 19.50
C PRO A 490 37.31 6.04 18.61
N LEU A 491 37.47 4.72 18.76
CA LEU A 491 38.31 3.92 17.88
C LEU A 491 37.41 3.12 16.92
N GLN A 492 37.60 3.29 15.61
CA GLN A 492 36.81 2.56 14.61
C GLN A 492 36.93 1.03 14.71
N LYS A 493 38.03 0.48 15.25
CA LYS A 493 38.17 -0.94 15.57
C LYS A 493 37.16 -1.47 16.59
N GLU A 494 36.48 -0.58 17.33
CA GLU A 494 35.38 -0.93 18.24
C GLU A 494 34.03 -1.02 17.49
N ILE A 495 34.02 -0.85 16.16
CA ILE A 495 32.86 -0.92 15.28
C ILE A 495 32.95 -2.20 14.45
N SER A 496 31.90 -3.00 14.47
CA SER A 496 31.76 -4.16 13.57
C SER A 496 30.58 -3.95 12.62
N VAL A 497 30.80 -4.23 11.34
CA VAL A 497 29.78 -4.18 10.29
C VAL A 497 29.34 -5.62 10.01
N TRP A 498 28.06 -5.91 10.25
CA TRP A 498 27.46 -7.22 10.01
C TRP A 498 26.70 -7.23 8.69
N GLY A 499 27.29 -7.85 7.65
CA GLY A 499 26.75 -7.87 6.29
C GLY A 499 27.49 -6.92 5.35
N GLY A 500 26.76 -6.01 4.70
CA GLY A 500 27.31 -4.99 3.81
C GLY A 500 26.72 -5.04 2.39
N GLY A 501 26.80 -6.18 1.70
CA GLY A 501 26.21 -6.31 0.36
C GLY A 501 26.54 -5.14 -0.58
N GLY A 502 25.53 -4.57 -1.20
CA GLY A 502 25.66 -3.45 -2.15
C GLY A 502 26.00 -2.08 -1.54
N VAL A 503 26.08 -1.98 -0.20
CA VAL A 503 26.47 -0.74 0.51
C VAL A 503 27.85 -0.83 1.13
N LEU A 504 28.55 -1.96 0.93
CA LEU A 504 29.84 -2.23 1.56
C LEU A 504 30.88 -1.16 1.24
N GLU A 505 31.08 -0.82 -0.03
CA GLU A 505 32.07 0.19 -0.48
C GLU A 505 31.85 1.56 0.18
N MET A 506 30.59 1.95 0.35
CA MET A 506 30.20 3.19 1.05
C MET A 506 30.62 3.12 2.54
N ILE A 507 30.33 1.99 3.21
CA ILE A 507 30.65 1.84 4.64
C ILE A 507 32.19 1.78 4.84
N GLU A 508 32.91 1.04 4.00
CA GLU A 508 34.37 0.93 4.03
C GLU A 508 35.04 2.30 3.84
N LYS A 509 34.51 3.11 2.94
CA LYS A 509 35.01 4.48 2.72
C LYS A 509 34.81 5.38 3.94
N ALA A 510 33.66 5.27 4.61
CA ALA A 510 33.34 6.09 5.79
C ALA A 510 34.02 5.57 7.06
N LEU A 511 34.21 4.28 7.19
CA LEU A 511 34.74 3.61 8.37
C LEU A 511 35.85 2.60 8.00
N PRO A 512 36.99 3.05 7.45
CA PRO A 512 38.02 2.16 6.87
C PRO A 512 38.72 1.25 7.88
N HIS A 513 38.59 1.52 9.17
CA HIS A 513 39.22 0.72 10.25
C HIS A 513 38.20 -0.10 11.07
N ALA A 514 36.92 -0.14 10.63
CA ALA A 514 35.94 -1.05 11.22
C ALA A 514 36.19 -2.50 10.80
N SER A 515 35.67 -3.43 11.58
CA SER A 515 35.74 -4.87 11.23
C SER A 515 34.51 -5.27 10.41
N PHE A 516 34.73 -5.91 9.27
CA PHE A 516 33.65 -6.28 8.33
C PHE A 516 33.45 -7.81 8.35
N ILE A 517 32.25 -8.25 8.71
CA ILE A 517 31.89 -9.65 8.85
C ILE A 517 30.76 -10.01 7.90
N SER A 518 30.88 -11.12 7.18
CA SER A 518 29.82 -11.62 6.32
C SER A 518 28.66 -12.19 7.16
N SER A 519 27.47 -11.64 7.02
CA SER A 519 26.26 -12.14 7.71
C SER A 519 25.81 -13.52 7.23
N ARG A 520 26.27 -14.00 6.08
CA ARG A 520 25.93 -15.34 5.56
C ARG A 520 26.82 -16.44 6.14
N THR A 521 28.09 -16.13 6.37
CA THR A 521 29.09 -17.12 6.74
C THR A 521 29.65 -16.94 8.15
N GLY A 522 29.40 -15.80 8.79
CA GLY A 522 30.03 -15.41 10.06
C GLY A 522 31.51 -15.10 9.95
N LYS A 523 32.11 -15.18 8.74
CA LYS A 523 33.56 -15.05 8.52
C LYS A 523 33.96 -13.58 8.29
N PRO A 524 35.16 -13.19 8.75
CA PRO A 524 35.72 -11.88 8.49
C PRO A 524 35.98 -11.68 6.98
N ARG A 525 35.85 -10.43 6.54
CA ARG A 525 36.34 -10.01 5.23
C ARG A 525 37.82 -9.63 5.30
N ALA A 526 38.45 -9.46 4.15
CA ALA A 526 39.88 -9.15 4.09
C ALA A 526 40.22 -7.89 4.94
N GLY A 527 41.22 -8.01 5.78
CA GLY A 527 41.64 -6.94 6.69
C GLY A 527 40.88 -6.85 8.02
N SER A 528 39.88 -7.69 8.24
CA SER A 528 39.08 -7.70 9.47
C SER A 528 39.52 -8.82 10.42
N GLU A 529 39.34 -8.59 11.73
CA GLU A 529 39.57 -9.61 12.77
C GLU A 529 38.46 -10.67 12.74
N ASP A 530 38.73 -11.85 13.31
CA ASP A 530 37.73 -12.91 13.41
C ASP A 530 36.57 -12.47 14.35
N ALA A 531 35.33 -12.81 13.96
CA ALA A 531 34.15 -12.49 14.74
C ALA A 531 34.22 -13.02 16.19
N GLU A 532 34.86 -14.16 16.41
CA GLU A 532 35.01 -14.78 17.74
C GLU A 532 35.95 -14.00 18.67
N THR A 533 36.82 -13.16 18.13
CA THR A 533 37.77 -12.34 18.90
C THR A 533 37.32 -10.93 19.14
N LEU A 534 36.29 -10.49 18.41
CA LEU A 534 35.80 -9.12 18.47
C LEU A 534 34.88 -8.87 19.68
N LEU A 535 34.99 -7.67 20.27
CA LEU A 535 34.09 -7.15 21.30
C LEU A 535 33.62 -5.74 20.89
N PRO A 536 32.75 -5.62 19.88
CA PRO A 536 32.38 -4.33 19.37
C PRO A 536 31.50 -3.56 20.35
N LYS A 537 31.73 -2.25 20.48
CA LYS A 537 30.82 -1.32 21.16
C LYS A 537 29.65 -0.94 20.28
N ILE A 538 29.88 -0.91 18.96
CA ILE A 538 28.86 -0.59 17.97
C ILE A 538 28.79 -1.71 16.92
N VAL A 539 27.58 -2.10 16.59
CA VAL A 539 27.30 -2.95 15.42
C VAL A 539 26.51 -2.16 14.39
N ILE A 540 27.04 -2.09 13.16
CA ILE A 540 26.31 -1.62 11.99
C ILE A 540 25.69 -2.82 11.31
N TRP A 541 24.38 -2.91 11.38
CA TRP A 541 23.63 -4.00 10.76
C TRP A 541 23.31 -3.64 9.30
N ALA A 542 23.96 -4.31 8.36
CA ALA A 542 23.82 -4.10 6.92
C ALA A 542 23.40 -5.39 6.20
N ALA A 543 22.64 -6.25 6.88
CA ALA A 543 22.16 -7.51 6.34
C ALA A 543 20.63 -7.50 6.16
N PRO A 544 20.11 -8.07 5.06
CA PRO A 544 18.66 -8.23 4.88
C PRO A 544 18.10 -9.30 5.81
N ARG A 545 16.78 -9.31 6.01
CA ARG A 545 16.11 -10.48 6.60
C ARG A 545 16.11 -11.62 5.58
N GLY A 546 16.52 -12.79 5.99
CA GLY A 546 16.49 -13.98 5.15
C GLY A 546 17.05 -15.22 5.84
N PRO A 547 16.75 -16.42 5.34
CA PRO A 547 17.19 -17.68 5.94
C PRO A 547 18.71 -17.85 5.95
N GLU A 548 19.42 -17.14 5.06
CA GLU A 548 20.88 -17.18 4.98
C GLU A 548 21.56 -16.19 5.93
N THR A 549 20.82 -15.27 6.56
CA THR A 549 21.38 -14.27 7.45
C THR A 549 21.55 -14.87 8.85
N GLN A 550 22.80 -14.99 9.27
CA GLN A 550 23.16 -15.42 10.62
C GLN A 550 23.12 -14.25 11.60
N MET A 551 22.93 -14.57 12.88
CA MET A 551 23.12 -13.60 13.96
C MET A 551 24.60 -13.48 14.34
N PRO A 552 25.05 -12.31 14.81
CA PRO A 552 26.40 -12.17 15.36
C PRO A 552 26.64 -13.09 16.55
N PRO A 553 27.93 -13.35 16.91
CA PRO A 553 28.26 -14.18 18.05
C PRO A 553 27.58 -13.75 19.34
N ALA A 554 27.16 -14.73 20.15
CA ALA A 554 26.39 -14.47 21.37
C ALA A 554 27.17 -13.70 22.47
N HIS A 555 28.49 -13.70 22.39
CA HIS A 555 29.35 -12.97 23.34
C HIS A 555 29.52 -11.49 23.01
N TRP A 556 29.05 -11.05 21.83
CA TRP A 556 29.04 -9.63 21.51
C TRP A 556 28.00 -8.92 22.37
N ASN A 557 28.42 -7.82 23.01
CA ASN A 557 27.58 -7.01 23.87
C ASN A 557 27.72 -5.54 23.49
N PRO A 558 27.24 -5.16 22.28
CA PRO A 558 27.35 -3.79 21.82
C PRO A 558 26.48 -2.85 22.66
N ALA A 559 26.94 -1.61 22.86
CA ALA A 559 26.14 -0.55 23.46
C ALA A 559 25.08 0.00 22.49
N MET A 560 25.36 -0.09 21.17
CA MET A 560 24.51 0.49 20.11
C MET A 560 24.48 -0.39 18.86
N VAL A 561 23.32 -0.49 18.26
CA VAL A 561 23.12 -1.10 16.92
C VAL A 561 22.56 -0.04 15.99
N PHE A 562 23.29 0.29 14.93
CA PHE A 562 22.82 1.09 13.78
C PHE A 562 22.36 0.13 12.70
N ASP A 563 21.09 0.14 12.38
CA ASP A 563 20.50 -0.76 11.38
C ASP A 563 20.23 0.01 10.08
N LEU A 564 20.78 -0.46 8.98
CA LEU A 564 20.50 0.14 7.66
C LEU A 564 19.09 -0.17 7.15
N ASN A 565 18.40 -1.12 7.78
CA ASN A 565 17.00 -1.39 7.48
C ASN A 565 16.10 -0.49 8.33
N TYR A 566 15.02 -0.03 7.72
CA TYR A 566 14.01 0.78 8.40
C TYR A 566 12.70 0.03 8.69
N LYS A 567 12.62 -1.25 8.36
CA LYS A 567 11.44 -2.08 8.61
C LYS A 567 11.37 -2.50 10.09
N GLU A 568 10.13 -2.55 10.60
CA GLU A 568 9.87 -2.94 12.00
C GLU A 568 10.33 -4.37 12.31
N ASP A 569 10.28 -5.26 11.33
CA ASP A 569 10.68 -6.68 11.43
C ASP A 569 12.16 -6.92 11.14
N SER A 570 13.03 -5.91 11.20
CA SER A 570 14.45 -6.09 10.95
C SER A 570 15.11 -7.04 11.96
N MET A 571 15.96 -7.95 11.46
CA MET A 571 16.79 -8.81 12.31
C MET A 571 17.82 -8.01 13.12
N GLY A 572 18.24 -6.81 12.64
CA GLY A 572 19.09 -5.89 13.39
C GLY A 572 18.39 -5.36 14.65
N ARG A 573 17.11 -5.05 14.57
CA ARG A 573 16.28 -4.67 15.71
C ARG A 573 16.15 -5.83 16.71
N GLU A 574 15.87 -7.02 16.21
CA GLU A 574 15.80 -8.23 17.02
C GLU A 574 17.14 -8.52 17.74
N TYR A 575 18.26 -8.36 17.04
CA TYR A 575 19.58 -8.49 17.62
C TYR A 575 19.84 -7.47 18.75
N ALA A 576 19.55 -6.18 18.50
CA ALA A 576 19.71 -5.13 19.50
C ALA A 576 18.95 -5.46 20.80
N GLN A 577 17.74 -5.99 20.68
CA GLN A 577 16.92 -6.39 21.82
C GLN A 577 17.53 -7.56 22.61
N ARG A 578 18.03 -8.57 21.91
CA ARG A 578 18.70 -9.72 22.54
C ARG A 578 19.91 -9.31 23.36
N CYS A 579 20.66 -8.30 22.89
CA CYS A 579 21.85 -7.79 23.57
C CYS A 579 21.54 -6.69 24.61
N GLY A 580 20.30 -6.18 24.67
CA GLY A 580 20.00 -4.99 25.48
C GLY A 580 20.66 -3.70 24.97
N ALA A 581 21.05 -3.67 23.70
CA ALA A 581 21.70 -2.52 23.08
C ALA A 581 20.69 -1.44 22.70
N ASN A 582 21.12 -0.17 22.71
CA ASN A 582 20.37 0.89 22.06
C ASN A 582 20.25 0.62 20.57
N TYR A 583 19.15 1.06 19.97
CA TYR A 583 18.85 0.79 18.56
C TYR A 583 18.55 2.07 17.80
N GLN A 584 19.23 2.26 16.67
CA GLN A 584 18.95 3.30 15.70
C GLN A 584 18.52 2.69 14.38
N SER A 585 17.29 2.98 13.97
CA SER A 585 16.71 2.52 12.71
C SER A 585 17.32 3.23 11.50
N GLY A 586 17.40 2.54 10.37
CA GLY A 586 17.77 3.10 9.06
C GLY A 586 16.82 4.15 8.50
N LEU A 587 15.73 4.45 9.21
CA LEU A 587 14.81 5.51 8.83
C LEU A 587 15.50 6.88 8.74
N VAL A 588 16.48 7.16 9.60
CA VAL A 588 17.30 8.38 9.55
C VAL A 588 18.04 8.46 8.21
N MET A 589 18.74 7.39 7.84
CA MET A 589 19.42 7.28 6.55
C MET A 589 18.45 7.47 5.39
N PHE A 590 17.32 6.77 5.41
CA PHE A 590 16.29 6.87 4.39
C PHE A 590 15.76 8.30 4.22
N THR A 591 15.44 8.98 5.32
CA THR A 591 14.91 10.36 5.29
C THR A 591 15.96 11.35 4.74
N ALA A 592 17.22 11.22 5.15
CA ALA A 592 18.31 12.07 4.65
C ALA A 592 18.58 11.82 3.15
N GLN A 593 18.58 10.56 2.71
CA GLN A 593 18.66 10.23 1.28
C GLN A 593 17.51 10.87 0.49
N ALA A 594 16.28 10.74 0.97
CA ALA A 594 15.11 11.30 0.31
C ALA A 594 15.16 12.83 0.24
N GLN A 595 15.69 13.49 1.27
CA GLN A 595 15.94 14.93 1.24
C GLN A 595 16.97 15.30 0.17
N GLY A 596 18.08 14.59 0.10
CA GLY A 596 19.10 14.78 -0.93
C GLY A 596 18.56 14.58 -2.35
N GLN A 597 17.71 13.56 -2.55
CA GLN A 597 17.03 13.32 -3.83
C GLN A 597 16.16 14.52 -4.24
N ARG A 598 15.33 15.04 -3.32
CA ARG A 598 14.48 16.21 -3.59
C ARG A 598 15.30 17.47 -3.91
N MET A 599 16.43 17.66 -3.24
CA MET A 599 17.36 18.78 -3.52
C MET A 599 17.95 18.66 -4.93
N PHE A 600 18.38 17.46 -5.31
CA PHE A 600 18.91 17.20 -6.64
C PHE A 600 17.86 17.45 -7.73
N TRP A 601 16.64 16.93 -7.56
CA TRP A 601 15.56 17.13 -8.53
C TRP A 601 15.18 18.61 -8.69
N ARG A 602 15.05 19.38 -7.60
CA ARG A 602 14.80 20.83 -7.68
C ARG A 602 15.86 21.56 -8.47
N LYS A 603 17.12 21.32 -8.13
CA LYS A 603 18.27 21.95 -8.83
C LYS A 603 18.32 21.57 -10.31
N SER A 604 17.98 20.33 -10.64
CA SER A 604 17.95 19.85 -12.02
C SER A 604 16.81 20.48 -12.82
N GLU A 605 15.64 20.66 -12.22
CA GLU A 605 14.50 21.38 -12.82
C GLU A 605 14.82 22.85 -13.09
N GLU A 606 15.45 23.55 -12.14
CA GLU A 606 15.85 24.95 -12.29
C GLU A 606 16.84 25.14 -13.45
N ASN A 607 17.65 24.14 -13.75
CA ASN A 607 18.64 24.15 -14.82
C ASN A 607 18.13 23.55 -16.16
N ALA A 608 16.95 22.92 -16.15
CA ALA A 608 16.34 22.30 -17.31
C ALA A 608 15.42 23.26 -18.08
#